data_6d37420465b84b9928aa1307054d7a35
#
_entry.id   6d37420465b84b9928aa1307054d7a35
#
_cell.length_a   1.000
_cell.length_b   1.000
_cell.length_c   1.000
_cell.angle_alpha   90.00
_cell.angle_beta   90.00
_cell.angle_gamma   90.00
#
_symmetry.space_group_name_H-M   'P 1'
#
loop_
_entity.id
_entity.type
_entity.pdbx_description
1 polymer ?
#
loop_
_entity_poly.entity_id
_entity_poly.type
_entity_poly.pdbx_seq_one_letter_code
_entity_poly.pdbx_strand_id
1 'polypeptide(L)'
;VVTGLIVGGVGFFRHEPQPPLTVEGIGGQETALYASQIHPGETKAVLTTDDGQVIDLGADAVRNEKAIKNRRIKGRQENSTDVPRFNHLTTPRGGEFEITLEDGTKVWLNAESQLSYPDTFRSDERRVILKGEAYFQVAHNEEKPFYVESDGQLVRVYGTEFNIRSYEEDAAVYTTLISGSVALQVAGNLNAELFLTPGRQAVFDKKEASAFVRSVNTEVVTGWRKGLFVFEEQNLGQIMA
;
A
#
# COMPACT_ATOMS: atom_id res chain seq x y z
N VAL A 1 -45.53 -29.43 15.02
CA VAL A 1 -44.50 -29.46 16.07
C VAL A 1 -43.41 -30.40 15.59
N VAL A 2 -42.30 -29.87 15.11
CA VAL A 2 -41.11 -30.65 14.77
C VAL A 2 -39.93 -30.03 15.55
N THR A 3 -39.51 -30.78 16.52
CA THR A 3 -38.30 -30.55 17.33
C THR A 3 -37.09 -30.96 16.51
N GLY A 4 -36.27 -30.03 16.06
CA GLY A 4 -34.99 -30.27 15.39
C GLY A 4 -33.84 -30.11 16.36
N LEU A 5 -33.11 -31.20 16.53
CA LEU A 5 -31.88 -31.31 17.32
C LEU A 5 -30.73 -30.55 16.60
N ILE A 6 -30.09 -29.60 17.27
CA ILE A 6 -28.84 -28.96 16.76
C ILE A 6 -27.66 -29.80 17.25
N VAL A 7 -27.01 -30.50 16.33
CA VAL A 7 -25.71 -31.12 16.55
C VAL A 7 -24.66 -30.20 15.99
N GLY A 8 -23.79 -29.66 16.85
CA GLY A 8 -22.66 -28.83 16.44
C GLY A 8 -21.61 -29.66 15.69
N GLY A 9 -21.41 -29.36 14.42
CA GLY A 9 -20.34 -29.87 13.59
C GLY A 9 -19.50 -28.71 13.10
N VAL A 10 -18.20 -28.72 13.41
CA VAL A 10 -17.20 -27.82 12.82
C VAL A 10 -17.00 -28.28 11.38
N GLY A 11 -17.67 -27.64 10.45
CA GLY A 11 -17.49 -27.90 9.02
C GLY A 11 -16.29 -27.10 8.48
N PHE A 12 -15.24 -27.82 8.08
CA PHE A 12 -14.21 -27.27 7.19
C PHE A 12 -14.84 -27.01 5.81
N PHE A 13 -15.12 -25.78 5.48
CA PHE A 13 -15.50 -25.40 4.13
C PHE A 13 -14.26 -25.46 3.24
N ARG A 14 -14.12 -26.52 2.44
CA ARG A 14 -13.31 -26.50 1.24
C ARG A 14 -13.94 -25.50 0.28
N HIS A 15 -13.20 -24.47 -0.09
CA HIS A 15 -13.59 -23.54 -1.12
C HIS A 15 -13.50 -24.27 -2.48
N GLU A 16 -14.64 -24.80 -2.95
CA GLU A 16 -14.76 -25.19 -4.36
C GLU A 16 -15.01 -23.93 -5.18
N PRO A 17 -14.33 -23.75 -6.32
CA PRO A 17 -14.59 -22.61 -7.20
C PRO A 17 -16.03 -22.70 -7.70
N GLN A 18 -16.84 -21.70 -7.33
CA GLN A 18 -18.19 -21.56 -7.82
C GLN A 18 -18.16 -21.31 -9.33
N PRO A 19 -19.01 -21.94 -10.14
CA PRO A 19 -19.11 -21.63 -11.56
C PRO A 19 -19.63 -20.20 -11.71
N PRO A 20 -19.20 -19.48 -12.78
CA PRO A 20 -19.60 -18.09 -13.01
C PRO A 20 -21.11 -18.01 -13.13
N LEU A 21 -21.69 -17.02 -12.42
CA LEU A 21 -23.13 -16.70 -12.50
C LEU A 21 -23.45 -16.27 -13.94
N THR A 22 -24.18 -17.11 -14.68
CA THR A 22 -24.74 -16.73 -15.99
C THR A 22 -25.93 -15.82 -15.74
N VAL A 23 -25.78 -14.54 -16.03
CA VAL A 23 -26.89 -13.60 -16.16
C VAL A 23 -27.43 -13.74 -17.59
N GLU A 24 -28.50 -14.50 -17.74
CA GLU A 24 -29.26 -14.51 -19.00
C GLU A 24 -30.09 -13.22 -19.13
N GLY A 25 -29.77 -12.43 -20.14
CA GLY A 25 -30.63 -11.35 -20.65
C GLY A 25 -29.96 -9.98 -20.68
N ILE A 26 -29.58 -9.62 -21.89
CA ILE A 26 -29.25 -8.36 -22.54
C ILE A 26 -27.79 -8.33 -23.01
N GLY A 27 -27.56 -8.58 -24.33
CA GLY A 27 -26.32 -8.26 -25.04
C GLY A 27 -25.12 -9.20 -24.76
N GLY A 28 -25.32 -10.51 -24.92
CA GLY A 28 -24.44 -11.53 -24.37
C GLY A 28 -23.08 -11.80 -25.03
N GLN A 29 -22.50 -10.93 -25.85
CA GLN A 29 -21.16 -11.17 -26.40
C GLN A 29 -20.07 -10.18 -25.98
N GLU A 30 -20.39 -8.93 -25.67
CA GLU A 30 -19.38 -7.96 -25.23
C GLU A 30 -19.03 -8.09 -23.76
N THR A 31 -20.00 -8.38 -22.88
CA THR A 31 -19.76 -8.52 -21.42
C THR A 31 -18.87 -9.73 -21.05
N ALA A 32 -18.93 -10.81 -21.83
CA ALA A 32 -18.09 -11.99 -21.59
C ALA A 32 -16.61 -11.75 -21.95
N LEU A 33 -16.32 -10.88 -22.91
CA LEU A 33 -14.96 -10.52 -23.31
C LEU A 33 -14.24 -9.66 -22.25
N TYR A 34 -14.96 -8.79 -21.55
CA TYR A 34 -14.37 -7.96 -20.49
C TYR A 34 -14.13 -8.76 -19.19
N ALA A 35 -15.03 -9.67 -18.83
CA ALA A 35 -14.87 -10.50 -17.63
C ALA A 35 -13.67 -11.47 -17.71
N SER A 36 -13.28 -11.90 -18.91
CA SER A 36 -12.11 -12.76 -19.12
C SER A 36 -10.77 -12.03 -19.05
N GLN A 37 -10.77 -10.69 -18.99
CA GLN A 37 -9.57 -9.85 -18.90
C GLN A 37 -9.28 -9.33 -17.50
N ILE A 38 -10.19 -9.57 -16.54
CA ILE A 38 -10.00 -9.19 -15.14
C ILE A 38 -9.28 -10.35 -14.44
N HIS A 39 -7.97 -10.22 -14.26
CA HIS A 39 -7.18 -11.14 -13.46
C HIS A 39 -7.05 -10.59 -12.02
N PRO A 40 -7.06 -11.47 -10.99
CA PRO A 40 -6.67 -11.06 -9.64
C PRO A 40 -5.30 -10.40 -9.65
N GLY A 41 -5.07 -9.47 -8.71
CA GLY A 41 -3.75 -8.85 -8.54
C GLY A 41 -2.66 -9.91 -8.43
N GLU A 42 -1.57 -9.74 -9.16
CA GLU A 42 -0.43 -10.66 -9.14
C GLU A 42 0.70 -10.04 -8.33
N THR A 43 1.45 -10.87 -7.60
CA THR A 43 2.67 -10.41 -6.94
C THR A 43 3.72 -10.08 -8.00
N LYS A 44 3.83 -8.81 -8.36
CA LYS A 44 4.76 -8.30 -9.38
C LYS A 44 5.31 -6.95 -8.97
N ALA A 45 6.62 -6.79 -9.05
CA ALA A 45 7.28 -5.50 -8.92
C ALA A 45 8.58 -5.47 -9.72
N VAL A 46 9.04 -4.29 -10.02
CA VAL A 46 10.34 -4.03 -10.63
C VAL A 46 11.16 -3.19 -9.65
N LEU A 47 12.33 -3.68 -9.29
CA LEU A 47 13.29 -2.94 -8.48
C LEU A 47 14.35 -2.34 -9.41
N THR A 48 14.47 -1.03 -9.40
CA THR A 48 15.58 -0.30 -10.01
C THR A 48 16.50 0.17 -8.90
N THR A 49 17.73 -0.33 -8.90
CA THR A 49 18.75 0.04 -7.90
C THR A 49 19.41 1.37 -8.25
N ASP A 50 20.09 1.99 -7.31
CA ASP A 50 20.80 3.26 -7.46
C ASP A 50 21.88 3.25 -8.58
N ASP A 51 22.47 2.06 -8.86
CA ASP A 51 23.42 1.82 -9.93
C ASP A 51 22.75 1.56 -11.30
N GLY A 52 21.41 1.70 -11.38
CA GLY A 52 20.62 1.56 -12.59
C GLY A 52 20.31 0.12 -13.00
N GLN A 53 20.58 -0.88 -12.16
CA GLN A 53 20.16 -2.23 -12.46
C GLN A 53 18.66 -2.39 -12.28
N VAL A 54 18.03 -3.08 -13.22
CA VAL A 54 16.61 -3.39 -13.22
C VAL A 54 16.44 -4.88 -12.89
N ILE A 55 15.67 -5.18 -11.83
CA ILE A 55 15.41 -6.53 -11.34
C ILE A 55 13.91 -6.75 -11.34
N ASP A 56 13.44 -7.71 -12.13
CA ASP A 56 12.05 -8.17 -12.09
C ASP A 56 11.84 -9.05 -10.85
N LEU A 57 10.88 -8.65 -10.00
CA LEU A 57 10.52 -9.33 -8.75
C LEU A 57 9.22 -10.15 -8.91
N GLY A 58 8.94 -10.72 -10.09
CA GLY A 58 7.78 -11.58 -10.33
C GLY A 58 7.69 -12.80 -9.40
N ALA A 59 6.99 -13.86 -9.82
CA ALA A 59 6.61 -15.04 -9.03
C ALA A 59 7.73 -15.73 -8.19
N ASP A 60 8.99 -15.39 -8.44
CA ASP A 60 10.17 -15.85 -7.66
C ASP A 60 10.60 -14.85 -6.56
N ALA A 61 9.69 -14.01 -6.04
CA ALA A 61 9.97 -12.96 -5.06
C ALA A 61 10.82 -13.42 -3.86
N VAL A 62 10.60 -14.64 -3.36
CA VAL A 62 11.37 -15.22 -2.26
C VAL A 62 12.86 -15.42 -2.61
N ARG A 63 13.18 -15.73 -3.87
CA ARG A 63 14.57 -15.82 -4.38
C ARG A 63 15.19 -14.42 -4.49
N ASN A 64 14.42 -13.45 -4.87
CA ASN A 64 14.85 -12.08 -5.09
C ASN A 64 15.14 -11.34 -3.79
N GLU A 65 14.42 -11.61 -2.70
CA GLU A 65 14.73 -11.07 -1.36
C GLU A 65 16.14 -11.47 -0.88
N LYS A 66 16.55 -12.74 -1.14
CA LYS A 66 17.93 -13.18 -0.92
C LYS A 66 18.93 -12.48 -1.83
N ALA A 67 18.58 -12.21 -3.07
CA ALA A 67 19.44 -11.47 -4.01
C ALA A 67 19.65 -10.03 -3.58
N ILE A 68 18.60 -9.37 -3.09
CA ILE A 68 18.66 -8.01 -2.53
C ILE A 68 19.54 -7.99 -1.27
N LYS A 69 19.35 -8.95 -0.34
CA LYS A 69 20.16 -9.06 0.90
C LYS A 69 21.63 -9.40 0.61
N ASN A 70 21.90 -10.32 -0.32
CA ASN A 70 23.28 -10.71 -0.67
C ASN A 70 24.07 -9.59 -1.36
N ARG A 71 23.40 -8.64 -2.01
CA ARG A 71 24.01 -7.49 -2.65
C ARG A 71 24.45 -6.42 -1.64
N ARG A 72 23.67 -6.21 -0.58
CA ARG A 72 24.05 -5.33 0.54
C ARG A 72 25.41 -5.69 1.16
N ILE A 73 25.79 -6.97 1.09
CA ILE A 73 27.05 -7.46 1.65
C ILE A 73 28.25 -7.22 0.69
N LYS A 74 28.04 -7.20 -0.63
CA LYS A 74 29.12 -7.08 -1.62
C LYS A 74 29.46 -5.63 -2.07
N GLY A 75 28.55 -4.68 -1.86
CA GLY A 75 28.68 -3.29 -2.33
C GLY A 75 29.22 -2.31 -1.30
N ARG A 76 29.66 -2.74 -0.14
CA ARG A 76 30.16 -1.86 0.92
C ARG A 76 31.59 -1.42 0.66
N GLN A 77 31.78 -0.56 -0.34
CA GLN A 77 32.90 0.38 -0.39
C GLN A 77 32.37 1.71 0.15
N GLU A 78 32.87 2.07 1.34
CA GLU A 78 32.67 3.36 1.98
C GLU A 78 33.37 4.45 1.15
N ASN A 79 32.78 4.84 0.03
CA ASN A 79 33.11 6.09 -0.62
C ASN A 79 32.07 7.12 -0.17
N SER A 80 32.49 7.92 0.79
CA SER A 80 31.79 9.06 1.37
C SER A 80 31.44 10.12 0.33
N THR A 81 30.36 9.93 -0.40
CA THR A 81 29.57 11.04 -0.94
C THR A 81 28.26 11.03 -0.18
N ASP A 82 27.99 12.11 0.54
CA ASP A 82 26.87 12.30 1.49
C ASP A 82 25.48 12.38 0.79
N VAL A 83 25.35 11.80 -0.40
CA VAL A 83 24.11 11.76 -1.16
C VAL A 83 23.46 10.41 -0.93
N PRO A 84 22.26 10.37 -0.33
CA PRO A 84 21.51 9.13 -0.17
C PRO A 84 21.27 8.48 -1.53
N ARG A 85 21.63 7.21 -1.66
CA ARG A 85 21.33 6.40 -2.83
C ARG A 85 19.97 5.78 -2.64
N PHE A 86 19.09 5.95 -3.62
CA PHE A 86 17.71 5.44 -3.54
C PHE A 86 17.50 4.28 -4.51
N ASN A 87 16.89 3.22 -3.98
CA ASN A 87 16.26 2.19 -4.78
C ASN A 87 14.82 2.60 -5.09
N HIS A 88 14.33 2.21 -6.24
CA HIS A 88 12.96 2.46 -6.68
C HIS A 88 12.26 1.13 -6.90
N LEU A 89 11.28 0.82 -6.06
CA LEU A 89 10.42 -0.33 -6.19
C LEU A 89 9.10 0.11 -6.82
N THR A 90 8.76 -0.44 -7.98
CA THR A 90 7.57 -0.06 -8.74
C THR A 90 6.69 -1.28 -8.98
N THR A 91 5.40 -1.16 -8.70
CA THR A 91 4.37 -2.15 -9.04
C THR A 91 3.66 -1.74 -10.32
N PRO A 92 3.50 -2.64 -11.30
CA PRO A 92 2.73 -2.37 -12.50
C PRO A 92 1.23 -2.38 -12.22
N ARG A 93 0.44 -2.08 -13.23
CA ARG A 93 -1.02 -2.21 -13.18
C ARG A 93 -1.42 -3.66 -12.86
N GLY A 94 -2.31 -3.82 -11.89
CA GLY A 94 -2.72 -5.14 -11.38
C GLY A 94 -1.64 -5.88 -10.59
N GLY A 95 -0.49 -5.25 -10.28
CA GLY A 95 0.56 -5.81 -9.45
C GLY A 95 0.46 -5.31 -8.01
N GLU A 96 0.81 -6.18 -7.07
CA GLU A 96 0.98 -5.84 -5.65
C GLU A 96 2.31 -6.41 -5.17
N PHE A 97 2.95 -5.77 -4.20
CA PHE A 97 4.23 -6.26 -3.67
C PHE A 97 4.43 -5.93 -2.20
N GLU A 98 4.96 -6.89 -1.44
CA GLU A 98 5.40 -6.69 -0.05
C GLU A 98 6.92 -6.63 0.01
N ILE A 99 7.46 -5.62 0.70
CA ILE A 99 8.89 -5.48 0.98
C ILE A 99 9.13 -5.27 2.46
N THR A 100 10.21 -5.86 2.98
CA THR A 100 10.73 -5.52 4.31
C THR A 100 11.99 -4.67 4.17
N LEU A 101 11.96 -3.46 4.70
CA LEU A 101 13.09 -2.52 4.72
C LEU A 101 14.16 -2.96 5.72
N GLU A 102 15.32 -2.30 5.72
CA GLU A 102 16.47 -2.70 6.58
C GLU A 102 16.19 -2.59 8.08
N ASP A 103 15.31 -1.65 8.46
CA ASP A 103 14.91 -1.42 9.85
C ASP A 103 13.82 -2.39 10.36
N GLY A 104 13.37 -3.32 9.49
CA GLY A 104 12.28 -4.24 9.77
C GLY A 104 10.89 -3.69 9.46
N THR A 105 10.77 -2.46 8.97
CA THR A 105 9.50 -1.90 8.48
C THR A 105 9.01 -2.70 7.29
N LYS A 106 7.73 -3.11 7.32
CA LYS A 106 7.06 -3.77 6.21
C LYS A 106 6.21 -2.78 5.44
N VAL A 107 6.29 -2.85 4.13
CA VAL A 107 5.52 -1.99 3.22
C VAL A 107 4.85 -2.86 2.17
N TRP A 108 3.53 -2.73 2.03
CA TRP A 108 2.75 -3.32 0.95
C TRP A 108 2.45 -2.21 -0.05
N LEU A 109 2.84 -2.40 -1.30
CA LEU A 109 2.54 -1.50 -2.42
C LEU A 109 1.34 -2.03 -3.18
N ASN A 110 0.37 -1.15 -3.42
CA ASN A 110 -0.76 -1.42 -4.33
C ASN A 110 -0.33 -1.25 -5.79
N ALA A 111 -1.22 -1.55 -6.74
CA ALA A 111 -0.98 -1.38 -8.17
C ALA A 111 -0.56 0.06 -8.53
N GLU A 112 0.23 0.21 -9.58
CA GLU A 112 0.67 1.50 -10.14
C GLU A 112 1.34 2.41 -9.09
N SER A 113 2.10 1.82 -8.17
CA SER A 113 2.74 2.53 -7.06
C SER A 113 4.26 2.43 -7.12
N GLN A 114 4.94 3.42 -6.56
CA GLN A 114 6.39 3.46 -6.47
C GLN A 114 6.82 3.86 -5.05
N LEU A 115 7.73 3.06 -4.48
CA LEU A 115 8.43 3.38 -3.23
C LEU A 115 9.89 3.65 -3.53
N SER A 116 10.39 4.84 -3.17
CA SER A 116 11.81 5.17 -3.20
C SER A 116 12.37 5.12 -1.79
N TYR A 117 13.39 4.30 -1.56
CA TYR A 117 13.97 4.08 -0.23
C TYR A 117 15.50 3.92 -0.33
N PRO A 118 16.27 4.37 0.66
CA PRO A 118 17.72 4.21 0.66
C PRO A 118 18.12 2.78 1.01
N ASP A 119 19.30 2.35 0.58
CA ASP A 119 19.88 1.07 1.01
C ASP A 119 20.08 1.00 2.51
N THR A 120 20.48 2.13 3.10
CA THR A 120 20.69 2.30 4.54
C THR A 120 20.12 3.64 4.96
N PHE A 121 19.31 3.65 6.00
CA PHE A 121 18.77 4.88 6.56
C PHE A 121 19.86 5.70 7.24
N ARG A 122 19.75 7.02 7.19
CA ARG A 122 20.62 7.96 7.92
C ARG A 122 20.59 7.65 9.43
N SER A 123 21.58 8.18 10.15
CA SER A 123 21.66 7.94 11.63
C SER A 123 20.50 8.54 12.40
N ASP A 124 19.94 9.65 11.92
CA ASP A 124 18.97 10.51 12.60
C ASP A 124 17.51 10.32 12.15
N GLU A 125 17.29 9.76 10.94
CA GLU A 125 15.95 9.56 10.40
C GLU A 125 15.85 8.35 9.48
N ARG A 126 14.62 7.86 9.27
CA ARG A 126 14.25 6.83 8.29
C ARG A 126 13.29 7.47 7.28
N ARG A 127 13.77 7.80 6.08
CA ARG A 127 12.96 8.53 5.07
C ARG A 127 12.75 7.70 3.83
N VAL A 128 11.50 7.67 3.37
CA VAL A 128 11.06 7.08 2.10
C VAL A 128 10.16 8.04 1.35
N ILE A 129 10.04 7.85 0.03
CA ILE A 129 9.16 8.64 -0.83
C ILE A 129 8.17 7.69 -1.48
N LEU A 130 6.88 8.04 -1.44
CA LEU A 130 5.78 7.26 -2.01
C LEU A 130 5.08 8.03 -3.13
N LYS A 131 4.83 7.33 -4.25
CA LYS A 131 3.83 7.68 -5.27
C LYS A 131 2.86 6.52 -5.39
N GLY A 132 1.55 6.79 -5.53
CA GLY A 132 0.53 5.76 -5.54
C GLY A 132 0.05 5.37 -4.15
N GLU A 133 -0.24 4.10 -3.88
CA GLU A 133 -0.81 3.64 -2.62
C GLU A 133 0.06 2.59 -1.93
N ALA A 134 0.27 2.78 -0.63
CA ALA A 134 0.98 1.82 0.20
C ALA A 134 0.44 1.77 1.63
N TYR A 135 0.49 0.57 2.19
CA TYR A 135 0.29 0.32 3.61
C TYR A 135 1.64 0.10 4.27
N PHE A 136 1.84 0.77 5.40
CA PHE A 136 3.06 0.71 6.20
C PHE A 136 2.79 0.07 7.56
N GLN A 137 3.63 -0.89 7.93
CA GLN A 137 3.78 -1.40 9.29
C GLN A 137 5.18 -1.04 9.74
N VAL A 138 5.32 0.13 10.35
CA VAL A 138 6.62 0.70 10.71
C VAL A 138 7.17 0.06 11.97
N ALA A 139 8.42 -0.41 11.91
CA ALA A 139 9.14 -0.92 13.06
C ALA A 139 9.30 0.19 14.12
N HIS A 140 8.98 -0.14 15.39
CA HIS A 140 9.02 0.82 16.48
C HIS A 140 10.44 1.27 16.80
N ASN A 141 10.65 2.60 16.80
CA ASN A 141 11.90 3.22 17.22
C ASN A 141 11.64 4.67 17.61
N GLU A 142 11.68 4.97 18.91
CA GLU A 142 11.43 6.31 19.46
C GLU A 142 12.56 7.31 19.19
N GLU A 143 13.78 6.81 19.02
CA GLU A 143 14.97 7.66 18.82
C GLU A 143 15.13 8.09 17.35
N LYS A 144 14.56 7.29 16.41
CA LYS A 144 14.76 7.49 14.99
C LYS A 144 13.42 7.52 14.25
N PRO A 145 12.85 8.71 13.99
CA PRO A 145 11.56 8.85 13.32
C PRO A 145 11.56 8.26 11.90
N PHE A 146 10.41 7.77 11.47
CA PHE A 146 10.16 7.31 10.12
C PHE A 146 9.33 8.36 9.39
N TYR A 147 9.81 8.79 8.23
CA TYR A 147 9.15 9.77 7.39
C TYR A 147 8.69 9.15 6.08
N VAL A 148 7.45 9.46 5.68
CA VAL A 148 6.96 9.19 4.32
C VAL A 148 6.64 10.52 3.67
N GLU A 149 7.37 10.83 2.61
CA GLU A 149 7.11 11.96 1.75
C GLU A 149 6.20 11.51 0.60
N SER A 150 5.13 12.22 0.35
CA SER A 150 4.21 11.96 -0.75
C SER A 150 3.58 13.29 -1.17
N ASP A 151 3.11 13.39 -2.37
CA ASP A 151 2.59 14.56 -3.07
C ASP A 151 2.00 15.68 -2.16
N GLY A 152 2.86 16.62 -1.75
CA GLY A 152 2.51 17.75 -0.91
C GLY A 152 2.31 17.44 0.59
N GLN A 153 2.63 16.24 1.07
CA GLN A 153 2.57 15.93 2.51
C GLN A 153 3.84 15.22 3.02
N LEU A 154 4.12 15.41 4.29
CA LEU A 154 5.16 14.70 5.03
C LEU A 154 4.53 14.07 6.28
N VAL A 155 4.54 12.73 6.31
CA VAL A 155 4.06 11.92 7.44
C VAL A 155 5.23 11.54 8.31
N ARG A 156 5.12 11.73 9.63
CA ARG A 156 6.11 11.34 10.64
C ARG A 156 5.50 10.38 11.64
N VAL A 157 6.19 9.25 11.86
CA VAL A 157 5.78 8.20 12.81
C VAL A 157 6.99 7.60 13.55
N TYR A 158 6.75 6.86 14.64
CA TYR A 158 7.79 6.17 15.43
C TYR A 158 7.57 4.65 15.53
N GLY A 159 6.42 4.13 15.09
CA GLY A 159 6.04 2.73 15.16
C GLY A 159 4.52 2.64 15.03
N THR A 160 4.04 2.58 13.81
CA THR A 160 2.65 2.91 13.46
C THR A 160 2.22 2.08 12.27
N GLU A 161 0.94 1.70 12.24
CA GLU A 161 0.31 1.11 11.08
C GLU A 161 -0.62 2.13 10.42
N PHE A 162 -0.38 2.43 9.14
CA PHE A 162 -1.14 3.43 8.39
C PHE A 162 -1.12 3.14 6.88
N ASN A 163 -2.10 3.68 6.17
CA ASN A 163 -2.20 3.63 4.72
C ASN A 163 -2.09 5.04 4.14
N ILE A 164 -1.32 5.20 3.07
CA ILE A 164 -1.29 6.42 2.27
C ILE A 164 -1.75 6.07 0.86
N ARG A 165 -2.69 6.87 0.33
CA ARG A 165 -3.09 6.87 -1.08
C ARG A 165 -2.79 8.24 -1.67
N SER A 166 -1.87 8.28 -2.65
CA SER A 166 -1.29 9.48 -3.26
C SER A 166 -1.01 9.25 -4.74
N TYR A 167 -2.04 8.85 -5.51
CA TYR A 167 -1.93 8.76 -6.96
C TYR A 167 -1.92 10.15 -7.58
N GLU A 168 -1.19 10.31 -8.68
CA GLU A 168 -1.05 11.62 -9.35
C GLU A 168 -2.40 12.13 -9.86
N GLU A 169 -3.24 11.24 -10.38
CA GLU A 169 -4.58 11.53 -10.90
C GLU A 169 -5.62 11.82 -9.83
N ASP A 170 -5.39 11.42 -8.57
CA ASP A 170 -6.31 11.72 -7.49
C ASP A 170 -6.28 13.23 -7.14
N ALA A 171 -7.43 13.84 -6.93
CA ALA A 171 -7.55 15.24 -6.52
C ALA A 171 -7.02 15.51 -5.10
N ALA A 172 -6.89 14.45 -4.28
CA ALA A 172 -6.46 14.54 -2.89
C ALA A 172 -5.51 13.41 -2.50
N VAL A 173 -4.72 13.63 -1.46
CA VAL A 173 -3.92 12.61 -0.79
C VAL A 173 -4.64 12.17 0.48
N TYR A 174 -4.72 10.86 0.71
CA TYR A 174 -5.42 10.26 1.85
C TYR A 174 -4.42 9.56 2.74
N THR A 175 -4.35 9.95 4.03
CA THR A 175 -3.54 9.27 5.04
C THR A 175 -4.44 8.74 6.14
N THR A 176 -4.54 7.42 6.26
CA THR A 176 -5.42 6.72 7.21
C THR A 176 -4.60 6.06 8.29
N LEU A 177 -4.89 6.35 9.55
CA LEU A 177 -4.23 5.72 10.69
C LEU A 177 -5.02 4.49 11.16
N ILE A 178 -4.32 3.35 11.23
CA ILE A 178 -4.87 2.08 11.70
C ILE A 178 -4.49 1.84 13.16
N SER A 179 -3.21 1.98 13.52
CA SER A 179 -2.72 1.77 14.88
C SER A 179 -1.51 2.67 15.17
N GLY A 180 -1.38 3.17 16.40
CA GLY A 180 -0.31 4.07 16.83
C GLY A 180 -0.69 5.54 16.72
N SER A 181 0.23 6.39 16.24
CA SER A 181 0.03 7.82 16.05
C SER A 181 0.74 8.34 14.80
N VAL A 182 0.14 9.32 14.14
CA VAL A 182 0.69 10.01 12.96
C VAL A 182 0.73 11.50 13.24
N ALA A 183 1.88 12.12 12.97
CA ALA A 183 2.00 13.57 12.79
C ALA A 183 2.15 13.85 11.29
N LEU A 184 1.35 14.75 10.75
CA LEU A 184 1.25 15.06 9.33
C LEU A 184 1.46 16.55 9.10
N GLN A 185 2.39 16.91 8.22
CA GLN A 185 2.55 18.25 7.67
C GLN A 185 2.11 18.27 6.22
N VAL A 186 1.46 19.35 5.80
CA VAL A 186 0.99 19.53 4.41
C VAL A 186 1.58 20.76 3.77
N ALA A 187 1.74 20.75 2.45
CA ALA A 187 2.13 21.91 1.67
C ALA A 187 1.15 23.08 1.92
N GLY A 188 1.69 24.30 1.96
CA GLY A 188 0.91 25.50 2.28
C GLY A 188 0.81 25.83 3.77
N ASN A 189 1.04 24.84 4.68
CA ASN A 189 1.06 25.09 6.12
C ASN A 189 2.11 24.21 6.84
N LEU A 190 3.37 24.40 6.50
CA LEU A 190 4.48 23.62 7.06
C LEU A 190 4.71 23.85 8.56
N ASN A 191 4.13 24.91 9.14
CA ASN A 191 4.25 25.22 10.57
C ASN A 191 3.16 24.57 11.43
N ALA A 192 2.15 23.93 10.84
CA ALA A 192 1.10 23.22 11.56
C ALA A 192 1.20 21.71 11.31
N GLU A 193 1.18 20.94 12.39
CA GLU A 193 1.06 19.50 12.33
C GLU A 193 -0.38 19.09 12.62
N LEU A 194 -0.92 18.20 11.78
CA LEU A 194 -2.15 17.49 12.06
C LEU A 194 -1.82 16.16 12.72
N PHE A 195 -2.50 15.86 13.82
CA PHE A 195 -2.34 14.58 14.53
C PHE A 195 -3.52 13.68 14.25
N LEU A 196 -3.24 12.44 13.88
CA LEU A 196 -4.26 11.42 13.69
C LEU A 196 -4.28 10.45 14.86
N THR A 197 -5.49 10.00 15.20
CA THR A 197 -5.75 8.86 16.09
C THR A 197 -6.31 7.69 15.29
N PRO A 198 -6.23 6.44 15.77
CA PRO A 198 -6.76 5.28 15.05
C PRO A 198 -8.20 5.46 14.57
N GLY A 199 -8.50 5.01 13.34
CA GLY A 199 -9.80 5.20 12.69
C GLY A 199 -10.02 6.56 12.03
N ARG A 200 -8.99 7.43 12.03
CA ARG A 200 -9.06 8.75 11.39
C ARG A 200 -8.25 8.78 10.10
N GLN A 201 -8.74 9.56 9.15
CA GLN A 201 -8.11 9.81 7.86
C GLN A 201 -7.95 11.31 7.65
N ALA A 202 -6.73 11.74 7.36
CA ALA A 202 -6.47 13.06 6.80
C ALA A 202 -6.70 13.03 5.29
N VAL A 203 -7.37 14.05 4.78
CA VAL A 203 -7.61 14.30 3.35
C VAL A 203 -6.94 15.62 3.02
N PHE A 204 -5.89 15.58 2.20
CA PHE A 204 -5.18 16.76 1.71
C PHE A 204 -5.63 17.03 0.27
N ASP A 205 -6.36 18.13 0.07
CA ASP A 205 -6.76 18.62 -1.25
C ASP A 205 -5.55 19.28 -1.94
N LYS A 206 -5.12 18.71 -3.06
CA LYS A 206 -3.93 19.16 -3.78
C LYS A 206 -4.11 20.55 -4.40
N LYS A 207 -5.33 20.86 -4.85
CA LYS A 207 -5.64 22.13 -5.51
C LYS A 207 -5.77 23.28 -4.51
N GLU A 208 -6.49 23.04 -3.43
CA GLU A 208 -6.76 24.08 -2.42
C GLU A 208 -5.62 24.19 -1.38
N ALA A 209 -4.62 23.27 -1.44
CA ALA A 209 -3.52 23.13 -0.46
C ALA A 209 -4.03 23.14 0.99
N SER A 210 -5.16 22.48 1.23
CA SER A 210 -5.85 22.43 2.52
C SER A 210 -6.08 20.98 2.97
N ALA A 211 -6.14 20.76 4.29
CA ALA A 211 -6.38 19.43 4.82
C ALA A 211 -7.45 19.43 5.90
N PHE A 212 -8.24 18.36 5.94
CA PHE A 212 -9.19 18.08 7.01
C PHE A 212 -9.12 16.63 7.45
N VAL A 213 -9.71 16.33 8.61
CA VAL A 213 -9.69 14.98 9.19
C VAL A 213 -11.11 14.46 9.33
N ARG A 214 -11.34 13.19 8.89
CA ARG A 214 -12.62 12.50 8.99
C ARG A 214 -12.47 11.12 9.64
N SER A 215 -13.57 10.55 10.11
CA SER A 215 -13.63 9.14 10.52
C SER A 215 -13.83 8.25 9.30
N VAL A 216 -13.18 7.09 9.29
CA VAL A 216 -13.31 6.10 8.22
C VAL A 216 -13.31 4.69 8.79
N ASN A 217 -13.90 3.75 8.04
CA ASN A 217 -13.73 2.33 8.30
C ASN A 217 -12.36 1.87 7.75
N THR A 218 -11.43 1.57 8.64
CA THR A 218 -10.06 1.18 8.25
C THR A 218 -10.01 -0.15 7.52
N GLU A 219 -10.96 -1.06 7.74
CA GLU A 219 -11.04 -2.35 7.02
C GLU A 219 -11.36 -2.14 5.55
N VAL A 220 -12.22 -1.17 5.24
CA VAL A 220 -12.54 -0.78 3.85
C VAL A 220 -11.30 -0.22 3.17
N VAL A 221 -10.63 0.74 3.81
CA VAL A 221 -9.43 1.41 3.26
C VAL A 221 -8.30 0.42 3.01
N THR A 222 -8.13 -0.58 3.87
CA THR A 222 -7.02 -1.56 3.79
C THR A 222 -7.41 -2.90 3.17
N GLY A 223 -8.66 -3.04 2.72
CA GLY A 223 -9.22 -4.27 2.14
C GLY A 223 -8.44 -4.78 0.93
N TRP A 224 -7.88 -3.87 0.13
CA TRP A 224 -7.09 -4.18 -1.05
C TRP A 224 -5.92 -5.15 -0.75
N ARG A 225 -5.25 -5.05 0.40
CA ARG A 225 -4.19 -5.98 0.81
C ARG A 225 -4.65 -7.43 0.99
N LYS A 226 -5.94 -7.66 1.12
CA LYS A 226 -6.57 -8.97 1.23
C LYS A 226 -7.26 -9.38 -0.07
N GLY A 227 -7.07 -8.61 -1.15
CA GLY A 227 -7.77 -8.81 -2.41
C GLY A 227 -9.29 -8.53 -2.31
N LEU A 228 -9.71 -7.72 -1.31
CA LEU A 228 -11.11 -7.39 -1.08
C LEU A 228 -11.42 -6.01 -1.67
N PHE A 229 -12.40 -5.95 -2.55
CA PHE A 229 -13.04 -4.71 -2.97
C PHE A 229 -14.26 -4.48 -2.07
N VAL A 230 -14.20 -3.48 -1.21
CA VAL A 230 -15.29 -3.15 -0.29
C VAL A 230 -15.96 -1.88 -0.80
N PHE A 231 -17.24 -1.98 -1.12
CA PHE A 231 -18.07 -0.88 -1.59
C PHE A 231 -19.04 -0.49 -0.46
N GLU A 232 -18.89 0.71 0.10
CA GLU A 232 -19.84 1.26 1.08
C GLU A 232 -20.81 2.19 0.37
N GLU A 233 -22.11 1.89 0.46
CA GLU A 233 -23.24 2.73 -0.01
C GLU A 233 -23.21 3.14 -1.50
N GLN A 234 -22.42 2.46 -2.33
CA GLN A 234 -22.39 2.70 -3.77
C GLN A 234 -23.38 1.76 -4.49
N ASN A 235 -24.15 2.31 -5.39
CA ASN A 235 -24.99 1.48 -6.27
C ASN A 235 -24.15 0.86 -7.39
N LEU A 236 -24.61 -0.29 -7.93
CA LEU A 236 -23.88 -1.02 -8.98
C LEU A 236 -23.55 -0.16 -10.22
N GLY A 237 -24.36 0.85 -10.55
CA GLY A 237 -24.10 1.76 -11.67
C GLY A 237 -22.91 2.68 -11.43
N GLN A 238 -22.62 3.02 -10.17
CA GLN A 238 -21.44 3.81 -9.80
C GLN A 238 -20.16 2.98 -9.73
N ILE A 239 -20.30 1.66 -9.52
CA ILE A 239 -19.18 0.72 -9.48
C ILE A 239 -18.72 0.33 -10.89
N MET A 240 -19.62 0.36 -11.87
CA MET A 240 -19.38 -0.08 -13.24
C MET A 240 -19.15 1.07 -14.24
N ALA A 241 -19.14 2.31 -13.81
CA ALA A 241 -18.85 3.50 -14.61
C ALA A 241 -17.35 3.82 -14.59
#